data_7354dc40d38123e88742ccac133a0321
#
_entry.id   7354dc40d38123e88742ccac133a0321
#
_cell.length_a   1.000
_cell.length_b   1.000
_cell.length_c   1.000
_cell.angle_alpha   90.00
_cell.angle_beta   90.00
_cell.angle_gamma   90.00
#
_symmetry.space_group_name_H-M   'P 1'
#
loop_
_entity.id
_entity.type
_entity.pdbx_description
1 polymer ?
#
loop_
_entity_poly.entity_id
_entity_poly.type
_entity_poly.pdbx_seq_one_letter_code
_entity_poly.pdbx_strand_id
1 'polypeptide(L)'
;MLTRRSVLAGAVAGLLAPSARGAGAEKPLRQSAATRGRFFGCAAGSYQLRDADFALALARDANILVPEYELKRLIVEPSPGKFDYSGADALLGFANAHGMKMRGHTLVWYAANPPWLDEKVLGAPDDEILTDYIERLMGRYRGRTHSWDVVNEAIHLDDGRADGLRDCIWLKRFGPSYVDLAYHTAKRADPGALLVYNDWGCEGGEAWNDKFRAATLKFLDAALARKVPIEALGLQGHLNAFGTGVDQRKLRTFLDQVRAMGLRILVTEHDVDDSGAPLDIAARDRAVADASARFLDVVLDNDATIAVLTWGLTDRYLKAPGGIRATLSGYMPRKLPLDTNLQRKPMWRAIARAFDGAR
;
A
#
# COMPACT_ATOMS: atom_id res chain seq x y z
N MET A 1 26.36 -6.37 91.27
CA MET A 1 25.87 -7.55 90.48
C MET A 1 25.20 -6.98 89.23
N LEU A 2 25.90 -7.00 88.14
CA LEU A 2 25.48 -6.37 86.89
C LEU A 2 25.50 -7.43 85.79
N THR A 3 24.34 -7.72 85.23
CA THR A 3 24.16 -8.64 84.12
C THR A 3 24.20 -7.86 82.76
N ARG A 4 25.11 -8.26 81.90
CA ARG A 4 25.21 -7.74 80.53
C ARG A 4 24.13 -8.40 79.65
N ARG A 5 23.35 -7.55 78.92
CA ARG A 5 22.50 -7.98 77.82
C ARG A 5 23.18 -7.64 76.52
N SER A 6 23.53 -8.67 75.74
CA SER A 6 24.03 -8.57 74.36
C SER A 6 22.88 -8.26 73.39
N VAL A 7 23.02 -7.22 72.59
CA VAL A 7 22.07 -6.88 71.50
C VAL A 7 22.68 -7.46 70.21
N LEU A 8 22.00 -8.40 69.60
CA LEU A 8 22.29 -8.91 68.27
C LEU A 8 21.63 -7.94 67.24
N ALA A 9 22.48 -7.25 66.46
CA ALA A 9 22.03 -6.50 65.26
C ALA A 9 21.93 -7.45 64.08
N GLY A 10 20.70 -7.74 63.66
CA GLY A 10 20.44 -8.50 62.42
C GLY A 10 20.48 -7.54 61.22
N ALA A 11 21.45 -7.72 60.32
CA ALA A 11 21.50 -7.02 59.02
C ALA A 11 20.50 -7.67 58.08
N VAL A 12 19.47 -6.91 57.71
CA VAL A 12 18.54 -7.28 56.63
C VAL A 12 19.18 -6.83 55.31
N ALA A 13 19.77 -7.79 54.58
CA ALA A 13 20.20 -7.55 53.18
C ALA A 13 18.95 -7.47 52.29
N GLY A 14 18.55 -6.24 51.95
CA GLY A 14 17.54 -5.99 50.96
C GLY A 14 18.03 -6.41 49.57
N LEU A 15 17.50 -7.49 49.04
CA LEU A 15 17.62 -7.86 47.63
C LEU A 15 16.86 -6.80 46.78
N LEU A 16 17.61 -5.85 46.23
CA LEU A 16 17.12 -5.00 45.16
C LEU A 16 16.89 -5.86 43.92
N ALA A 17 15.63 -6.25 43.66
CA ALA A 17 15.26 -6.80 42.39
C ALA A 17 15.57 -5.79 41.27
N PRO A 18 16.18 -6.19 40.15
CA PRO A 18 16.41 -5.27 39.02
C PRO A 18 15.05 -4.75 38.55
N SER A 19 14.83 -3.44 38.67
CA SER A 19 13.66 -2.77 38.08
C SER A 19 13.62 -3.12 36.61
N ALA A 20 12.55 -3.81 36.16
CA ALA A 20 12.26 -3.99 34.76
C ALA A 20 12.28 -2.59 34.13
N ARG A 21 13.29 -2.33 33.30
CA ARG A 21 13.30 -1.16 32.45
C ARG A 21 12.00 -1.18 31.70
N GLY A 22 11.11 -0.23 31.98
CA GLY A 22 9.87 -0.05 31.26
C GLY A 22 10.21 -0.01 29.78
N ALA A 23 9.66 -0.95 29.02
CA ALA A 23 9.76 -0.92 27.57
C ALA A 23 9.22 0.44 27.14
N GLY A 24 10.10 1.36 26.72
CA GLY A 24 9.70 2.64 26.19
C GLY A 24 8.67 2.41 25.11
N ALA A 25 7.62 3.22 25.07
CA ALA A 25 6.55 3.05 24.09
C ALA A 25 7.16 2.96 22.69
N GLU A 26 6.83 1.86 21.97
CA GLU A 26 7.35 1.65 20.60
C GLU A 26 6.98 2.85 19.72
N LYS A 27 7.98 3.43 19.06
CA LYS A 27 7.87 4.60 18.17
C LYS A 27 6.84 4.34 17.05
N PRO A 28 5.85 5.23 16.80
CA PRO A 28 4.89 5.05 15.71
C PRO A 28 5.54 4.88 14.33
N LEU A 29 4.93 4.08 13.44
CA LEU A 29 5.48 3.81 12.10
C LEU A 29 5.72 5.09 11.28
N ARG A 30 4.81 6.08 11.39
CA ARG A 30 5.00 7.39 10.74
C ARG A 30 6.29 8.09 11.16
N GLN A 31 6.73 7.89 12.40
CA GLN A 31 7.95 8.49 12.89
C GLN A 31 9.19 7.71 12.42
N SER A 32 9.13 6.37 12.41
CA SER A 32 10.21 5.54 11.84
C SER A 32 10.43 5.89 10.36
N ALA A 33 9.37 6.00 9.57
CA ALA A 33 9.45 6.42 8.18
C ALA A 33 10.01 7.83 8.02
N ALA A 34 9.53 8.80 8.81
CA ALA A 34 9.92 10.20 8.70
C ALA A 34 11.40 10.44 9.03
N THR A 35 12.03 9.63 9.91
CA THR A 35 13.49 9.74 10.18
C THR A 35 14.36 9.46 8.96
N ARG A 36 13.79 8.83 7.93
CA ARG A 36 14.44 8.54 6.64
C ARG A 36 13.88 9.39 5.49
N GLY A 37 13.08 10.43 5.80
CA GLY A 37 12.43 11.26 4.78
C GLY A 37 11.36 10.50 3.97
N ARG A 38 10.81 9.41 4.51
CA ARG A 38 9.84 8.53 3.85
C ARG A 38 8.48 8.61 4.51
N PHE A 39 7.48 8.05 3.83
CA PHE A 39 6.12 7.95 4.36
C PHE A 39 5.78 6.51 4.73
N PHE A 40 5.00 6.38 5.81
CA PHE A 40 4.25 5.16 6.11
C PHE A 40 2.76 5.48 6.16
N GLY A 41 1.93 4.62 5.56
CA GLY A 41 0.49 4.79 5.56
C GLY A 41 -0.28 3.52 5.26
N CYS A 42 -1.56 3.71 4.98
CA CYS A 42 -2.40 2.59 4.58
C CYS A 42 -3.58 3.05 3.73
N ALA A 43 -4.24 2.08 3.08
CA ALA A 43 -5.57 2.26 2.54
C ALA A 43 -6.58 2.40 3.69
N ALA A 44 -7.56 3.29 3.51
CA ALA A 44 -8.65 3.48 4.44
C ALA A 44 -9.95 3.85 3.70
N GLY A 45 -11.07 3.32 4.18
CA GLY A 45 -12.40 3.73 3.74
C GLY A 45 -12.98 4.81 4.64
N SER A 46 -13.74 5.74 4.09
CA SER A 46 -14.38 6.82 4.85
C SER A 46 -15.31 6.31 5.95
N TYR A 47 -15.94 5.14 5.74
CA TYR A 47 -16.79 4.50 6.75
C TYR A 47 -16.02 4.08 8.02
N GLN A 48 -14.73 3.77 7.89
CA GLN A 48 -13.86 3.35 9.01
C GLN A 48 -13.57 4.52 9.96
N LEU A 49 -13.62 5.77 9.48
CA LEU A 49 -13.41 6.95 10.33
C LEU A 49 -14.49 7.14 11.39
N ARG A 50 -15.63 6.44 11.29
CA ARG A 50 -16.68 6.42 12.33
C ARG A 50 -16.28 5.58 13.54
N ASP A 51 -15.31 4.71 13.41
CA ASP A 51 -14.67 3.98 14.52
C ASP A 51 -13.55 4.86 15.10
N ALA A 52 -13.82 5.46 16.26
CA ALA A 52 -12.90 6.39 16.91
C ALA A 52 -11.55 5.73 17.25
N ASP A 53 -11.55 4.46 17.65
CA ASP A 53 -10.32 3.74 17.97
C ASP A 53 -9.46 3.52 16.73
N PHE A 54 -10.09 3.19 15.60
CA PHE A 54 -9.40 3.08 14.31
C PHE A 54 -8.85 4.43 13.86
N ALA A 55 -9.65 5.50 13.94
CA ALA A 55 -9.20 6.84 13.56
C ALA A 55 -7.99 7.28 14.38
N LEU A 56 -7.96 6.99 15.69
CA LEU A 56 -6.81 7.26 16.56
C LEU A 56 -5.59 6.41 16.17
N ALA A 57 -5.78 5.11 15.87
CA ALA A 57 -4.69 4.23 15.44
C ALA A 57 -4.10 4.68 14.09
N LEU A 58 -4.95 5.08 13.14
CA LEU A 58 -4.55 5.62 11.84
C LEU A 58 -3.74 6.92 12.01
N ALA A 59 -4.24 7.86 12.80
CA ALA A 59 -3.56 9.13 13.08
C ALA A 59 -2.22 8.92 13.80
N ARG A 60 -2.13 7.91 14.68
CA ARG A 60 -0.91 7.57 15.41
C ARG A 60 0.18 7.03 14.49
N ASP A 61 -0.17 6.06 13.61
CA ASP A 61 0.83 5.28 12.88
C ASP A 61 1.09 5.79 11.46
N ALA A 62 0.16 6.50 10.80
CA ALA A 62 0.28 6.92 9.41
C ALA A 62 0.56 8.41 9.21
N ASN A 63 1.35 8.79 8.19
CA ASN A 63 1.54 10.16 7.70
C ASN A 63 1.19 10.32 6.21
N ILE A 64 0.66 9.27 5.60
CA ILE A 64 0.03 9.28 4.28
C ILE A 64 -1.13 8.27 4.28
N LEU A 65 -2.20 8.54 3.55
CA LEU A 65 -3.30 7.58 3.33
C LEU A 65 -3.69 7.51 1.85
N VAL A 66 -4.33 6.42 1.47
CA VAL A 66 -4.97 6.24 0.17
C VAL A 66 -6.43 5.83 0.38
N PRO A 67 -7.43 6.47 -0.27
CA PRO A 67 -8.81 6.01 -0.25
C PRO A 67 -8.92 4.60 -0.85
N GLU A 68 -9.51 3.66 -0.10
CA GLU A 68 -9.64 2.27 -0.54
C GLU A 68 -10.64 2.13 -1.71
N TYR A 69 -11.74 2.91 -1.66
CA TYR A 69 -12.82 2.83 -2.64
C TYR A 69 -13.19 4.19 -3.25
N GLU A 70 -13.12 5.27 -2.48
CA GLU A 70 -13.81 6.52 -2.71
C GLU A 70 -13.30 7.32 -3.92
N LEU A 71 -12.14 6.96 -4.48
CA LEU A 71 -11.61 7.54 -5.72
C LEU A 71 -11.64 6.58 -6.91
N LYS A 72 -12.22 5.38 -6.75
CA LYS A 72 -12.50 4.47 -7.89
C LYS A 72 -13.71 4.96 -8.66
N ARG A 73 -13.66 4.89 -10.01
CA ARG A 73 -14.70 5.47 -10.87
C ARG A 73 -16.10 4.98 -10.55
N LEU A 74 -16.24 3.71 -10.19
CA LEU A 74 -17.52 3.12 -9.73
C LEU A 74 -18.18 3.94 -8.60
N ILE A 75 -17.38 4.50 -7.71
CA ILE A 75 -17.86 5.26 -6.54
C ILE A 75 -17.97 6.75 -6.87
N VAL A 76 -16.95 7.30 -7.54
CA VAL A 76 -16.89 8.73 -7.86
C VAL A 76 -17.94 9.14 -8.87
N GLU A 77 -18.20 8.31 -9.91
CA GLU A 77 -19.12 8.61 -11.00
C GLU A 77 -20.09 7.42 -11.22
N PRO A 78 -21.01 7.15 -10.26
CA PRO A 78 -21.91 6.01 -10.33
C PRO A 78 -22.90 6.07 -11.51
N SER A 79 -23.16 7.27 -12.03
CA SER A 79 -23.96 7.53 -13.24
C SER A 79 -23.28 8.60 -14.08
N PRO A 80 -23.46 8.61 -15.41
CA PRO A 80 -22.81 9.57 -16.28
C PRO A 80 -22.99 11.02 -15.84
N GLY A 81 -21.88 11.72 -15.60
CA GLY A 81 -21.84 13.11 -15.18
C GLY A 81 -22.28 13.40 -13.74
N LYS A 82 -22.66 12.38 -12.96
CA LYS A 82 -23.03 12.52 -11.55
C LYS A 82 -21.87 12.09 -10.66
N PHE A 83 -21.21 13.05 -10.05
CA PHE A 83 -20.03 12.82 -9.22
C PHE A 83 -20.38 12.90 -7.73
N ASP A 84 -19.90 11.93 -6.96
CA ASP A 84 -19.91 11.93 -5.50
C ASP A 84 -18.47 11.93 -4.95
N TYR A 85 -18.10 13.02 -4.32
CA TYR A 85 -16.77 13.19 -3.71
C TYR A 85 -16.83 13.11 -2.18
N SER A 86 -18.00 12.90 -1.59
CA SER A 86 -18.23 13.04 -0.16
C SER A 86 -17.30 12.17 0.69
N GLY A 87 -17.11 10.91 0.28
CA GLY A 87 -16.23 9.98 0.98
C GLY A 87 -14.75 10.36 0.85
N ALA A 88 -14.30 10.74 -0.34
CA ALA A 88 -12.92 11.17 -0.56
C ALA A 88 -12.61 12.50 0.14
N ASP A 89 -13.57 13.44 0.16
CA ASP A 89 -13.45 14.70 0.90
C ASP A 89 -13.36 14.47 2.41
N ALA A 90 -14.10 13.49 2.95
CA ALA A 90 -14.01 13.11 4.37
C ALA A 90 -12.61 12.57 4.73
N LEU A 91 -12.04 11.70 3.88
CA LEU A 91 -10.70 11.18 4.05
C LEU A 91 -9.63 12.28 3.92
N LEU A 92 -9.77 13.17 2.95
CA LEU A 92 -8.87 14.33 2.81
C LEU A 92 -8.96 15.28 4.01
N GLY A 93 -10.17 15.53 4.53
CA GLY A 93 -10.38 16.31 5.73
C GLY A 93 -9.68 15.70 6.95
N PHE A 94 -9.81 14.39 7.12
CA PHE A 94 -9.11 13.65 8.17
C PHE A 94 -7.58 13.73 7.99
N ALA A 95 -7.07 13.49 6.77
CA ALA A 95 -5.65 13.59 6.48
C ALA A 95 -5.08 14.96 6.85
N ASN A 96 -5.75 16.04 6.44
CA ASN A 96 -5.34 17.41 6.74
C ASN A 96 -5.35 17.71 8.25
N ALA A 97 -6.39 17.26 8.97
CA ALA A 97 -6.50 17.45 10.42
C ALA A 97 -5.38 16.76 11.21
N HIS A 98 -4.79 15.69 10.65
CA HIS A 98 -3.74 14.91 11.30
C HIS A 98 -2.36 15.06 10.66
N GLY A 99 -2.17 16.06 9.78
CA GLY A 99 -0.90 16.34 9.11
C GLY A 99 -0.43 15.20 8.20
N MET A 100 -1.38 14.50 7.57
CA MET A 100 -1.10 13.44 6.62
C MET A 100 -1.16 13.95 5.19
N LYS A 101 -0.46 13.27 4.30
CA LYS A 101 -0.68 13.35 2.84
C LYS A 101 -1.81 12.42 2.42
N MET A 102 -2.37 12.64 1.23
CA MET A 102 -3.31 11.72 0.59
C MET A 102 -2.80 11.32 -0.80
N ARG A 103 -2.96 10.05 -1.17
CA ARG A 103 -2.75 9.55 -2.55
C ARG A 103 -4.10 9.39 -3.23
N GLY A 104 -4.13 9.60 -4.54
CA GLY A 104 -5.28 9.27 -5.38
C GLY A 104 -5.14 7.86 -5.98
N HIS A 105 -6.16 7.03 -5.82
CA HIS A 105 -6.23 5.69 -6.38
C HIS A 105 -7.66 5.42 -6.86
N THR A 106 -7.91 5.31 -8.12
CA THR A 106 -7.04 5.36 -9.29
C THR A 106 -7.79 6.03 -10.45
N LEU A 107 -7.06 6.61 -11.44
CA LEU A 107 -7.71 7.32 -12.54
C LEU A 107 -8.19 6.35 -13.64
N VAL A 108 -7.29 5.49 -14.14
CA VAL A 108 -7.56 4.56 -15.23
C VAL A 108 -7.26 3.14 -14.79
N TRP A 109 -8.29 2.32 -14.74
CA TRP A 109 -8.17 0.91 -14.36
C TRP A 109 -9.14 0.07 -15.18
N TYR A 110 -8.86 -1.21 -15.38
CA TYR A 110 -9.75 -2.14 -16.06
C TYR A 110 -10.93 -2.58 -15.19
N ALA A 111 -10.80 -2.47 -13.87
CA ALA A 111 -11.79 -2.88 -12.88
C ALA A 111 -12.42 -1.70 -12.14
N ALA A 112 -13.38 -1.99 -11.26
CA ALA A 112 -14.13 -1.00 -10.46
C ALA A 112 -14.71 0.16 -11.31
N ASN A 113 -15.17 -0.17 -12.49
CA ASN A 113 -15.88 0.71 -13.40
C ASN A 113 -17.39 0.59 -13.18
N PRO A 114 -18.16 1.69 -13.32
CA PRO A 114 -19.61 1.62 -13.29
C PRO A 114 -20.15 0.87 -14.52
N PRO A 115 -21.28 0.15 -14.40
CA PRO A 115 -21.81 -0.70 -15.49
C PRO A 115 -22.04 0.02 -16.81
N TRP A 116 -22.30 1.33 -16.79
CA TRP A 116 -22.55 2.14 -17.98
C TRP A 116 -21.28 2.49 -18.77
N LEU A 117 -20.10 2.33 -18.15
CA LEU A 117 -18.86 2.89 -18.69
C LEU A 117 -18.37 2.14 -19.95
N ASP A 118 -18.43 0.82 -19.95
CA ASP A 118 -17.89 0.01 -21.05
C ASP A 118 -18.55 0.37 -22.39
N GLU A 119 -19.88 0.44 -22.42
CA GLU A 119 -20.62 0.84 -23.61
C GLU A 119 -20.27 2.26 -24.06
N LYS A 120 -20.17 3.18 -23.10
CA LYS A 120 -19.82 4.59 -23.38
C LYS A 120 -18.40 4.73 -23.92
N VAL A 121 -17.43 4.02 -23.35
CA VAL A 121 -16.03 4.05 -23.81
C VAL A 121 -15.92 3.48 -25.23
N LEU A 122 -16.51 2.30 -25.48
CA LEU A 122 -16.43 1.66 -26.79
C LEU A 122 -17.16 2.44 -27.89
N GLY A 123 -18.23 3.16 -27.55
CA GLY A 123 -19.00 4.01 -28.48
C GLY A 123 -18.55 5.47 -28.52
N ALA A 124 -17.53 5.89 -27.74
CA ALA A 124 -17.11 7.27 -27.69
C ALA A 124 -16.53 7.76 -29.04
N PRO A 125 -16.92 8.95 -29.54
CA PRO A 125 -16.39 9.47 -30.81
C PRO A 125 -14.91 9.91 -30.69
N ASP A 126 -14.50 10.32 -29.50
CA ASP A 126 -13.19 10.91 -29.18
C ASP A 126 -12.66 10.39 -27.83
N ASP A 127 -11.71 11.07 -27.24
CA ASP A 127 -11.04 10.70 -25.99
C ASP A 127 -11.58 11.46 -24.75
N GLU A 128 -12.60 12.31 -24.89
CA GLU A 128 -13.14 13.12 -23.80
C GLU A 128 -13.61 12.29 -22.62
N ILE A 129 -14.16 11.10 -22.87
CA ILE A 129 -14.63 10.18 -21.80
C ILE A 129 -13.50 9.75 -20.84
N LEU A 130 -12.25 9.81 -21.29
CA LEU A 130 -11.05 9.55 -20.49
C LEU A 130 -10.47 10.86 -19.94
N THR A 131 -10.28 11.85 -20.80
CA THR A 131 -9.58 13.10 -20.47
C THR A 131 -10.40 13.96 -19.51
N ASP A 132 -11.69 14.16 -19.76
CA ASP A 132 -12.56 14.95 -18.89
C ASP A 132 -12.69 14.35 -17.50
N TYR A 133 -12.75 13.01 -17.40
CA TYR A 133 -12.78 12.35 -16.10
C TYR A 133 -11.51 12.63 -15.30
N ILE A 134 -10.33 12.48 -15.92
CA ILE A 134 -9.05 12.76 -15.28
C ILE A 134 -8.95 14.23 -14.88
N GLU A 135 -9.27 15.15 -15.78
CA GLU A 135 -9.20 16.59 -15.52
C GLU A 135 -10.15 17.03 -14.41
N ARG A 136 -11.35 16.50 -14.40
CA ARG A 136 -12.35 16.78 -13.36
C ARG A 136 -11.93 16.24 -11.99
N LEU A 137 -11.49 14.99 -11.92
CA LEU A 137 -11.13 14.38 -10.64
C LEU A 137 -9.84 14.97 -10.08
N MET A 138 -8.78 15.06 -10.87
CA MET A 138 -7.52 15.66 -10.43
C MET A 138 -7.65 17.15 -10.20
N GLY A 139 -8.41 17.87 -11.03
CA GLY A 139 -8.67 19.31 -10.87
C GLY A 139 -9.33 19.63 -9.53
N ARG A 140 -10.29 18.78 -9.08
CA ARG A 140 -10.89 18.93 -7.75
C ARG A 140 -9.86 18.84 -6.63
N TYR A 141 -8.89 17.94 -6.73
CA TYR A 141 -7.87 17.69 -5.70
C TYR A 141 -6.52 18.34 -5.97
N ARG A 142 -6.43 19.20 -6.97
CA ARG A 142 -5.19 19.85 -7.40
C ARG A 142 -4.44 20.51 -6.25
N GLY A 143 -3.15 20.14 -6.10
CA GLY A 143 -2.28 20.62 -5.04
C GLY A 143 -2.59 20.08 -3.65
N ARG A 144 -3.58 19.16 -3.50
CA ARG A 144 -3.99 18.58 -2.22
C ARG A 144 -3.66 17.08 -2.09
N THR A 145 -3.27 16.45 -3.21
CA THR A 145 -2.82 15.05 -3.24
C THR A 145 -1.30 15.00 -3.44
N HIS A 146 -0.67 14.03 -2.80
CA HIS A 146 0.76 13.77 -2.93
C HIS A 146 1.11 13.11 -4.28
N SER A 147 0.31 12.13 -4.67
CA SER A 147 0.54 11.31 -5.86
C SER A 147 -0.76 10.70 -6.37
N TRP A 148 -0.79 10.27 -7.64
CA TRP A 148 -1.90 9.57 -8.26
C TRP A 148 -1.43 8.30 -8.96
N ASP A 149 -2.14 7.20 -8.75
CA ASP A 149 -2.07 6.04 -9.63
C ASP A 149 -2.84 6.39 -10.90
N VAL A 150 -2.09 6.81 -11.95
CA VAL A 150 -2.70 7.30 -13.20
C VAL A 150 -3.24 6.13 -14.01
N VAL A 151 -2.41 5.13 -14.24
CA VAL A 151 -2.82 3.85 -14.82
C VAL A 151 -2.48 2.74 -13.84
N ASN A 152 -3.48 1.94 -13.53
CA ASN A 152 -3.38 0.80 -12.62
C ASN A 152 -3.49 -0.50 -13.40
N GLU A 153 -2.51 -1.42 -13.20
CA GLU A 153 -2.52 -2.79 -13.70
C GLU A 153 -2.68 -2.90 -15.22
N ALA A 154 -1.86 -2.12 -15.95
CA ALA A 154 -1.88 -2.14 -17.42
C ALA A 154 -1.28 -3.41 -18.01
N ILE A 155 -0.50 -4.18 -17.25
CA ILE A 155 0.17 -5.39 -17.72
C ILE A 155 -0.65 -6.64 -17.33
N HIS A 156 -0.82 -7.56 -18.29
CA HIS A 156 -1.41 -8.88 -18.01
C HIS A 156 -0.86 -9.90 -19.02
N LEU A 157 0.10 -10.70 -18.58
CA LEU A 157 0.82 -11.61 -19.47
C LEU A 157 -0.04 -12.74 -20.03
N ASP A 158 -1.08 -13.16 -19.30
CA ASP A 158 -1.94 -14.26 -19.67
C ASP A 158 -2.93 -13.92 -20.81
N ASP A 159 -3.08 -12.63 -21.15
CA ASP A 159 -3.82 -12.20 -22.33
C ASP A 159 -3.06 -12.52 -23.65
N GLY A 160 -1.81 -12.96 -23.56
CA GLY A 160 -1.00 -13.43 -24.68
C GLY A 160 -0.59 -12.37 -25.70
N ARG A 161 -0.70 -11.08 -25.36
CA ARG A 161 -0.33 -9.97 -26.24
C ARG A 161 1.19 -9.78 -26.27
N ALA A 162 1.72 -9.49 -27.45
CA ALA A 162 3.17 -9.27 -27.64
C ALA A 162 3.70 -8.02 -26.89
N ASP A 163 2.83 -7.02 -26.66
CA ASP A 163 3.16 -5.82 -25.89
C ASP A 163 3.01 -6.01 -24.37
N GLY A 164 2.41 -7.14 -23.93
CA GLY A 164 2.15 -7.45 -22.52
C GLY A 164 1.01 -6.66 -21.89
N LEU A 165 0.35 -5.77 -22.65
CA LEU A 165 -0.74 -4.96 -22.11
C LEU A 165 -2.01 -5.80 -21.88
N ARG A 166 -2.75 -5.45 -20.83
CA ARG A 166 -4.05 -6.03 -20.47
C ARG A 166 -5.10 -5.74 -21.53
N ASP A 167 -5.84 -6.76 -21.95
CA ASP A 167 -7.00 -6.62 -22.83
C ASP A 167 -8.18 -6.01 -22.06
N CYS A 168 -8.33 -4.70 -22.12
CA CYS A 168 -9.36 -3.93 -21.41
C CYS A 168 -10.04 -2.92 -22.33
N ILE A 169 -11.13 -2.31 -21.85
CA ILE A 169 -11.92 -1.33 -22.62
C ILE A 169 -11.09 -0.16 -23.14
N TRP A 170 -10.14 0.32 -22.35
CA TRP A 170 -9.26 1.44 -22.70
C TRP A 170 -8.35 1.08 -23.87
N LEU A 171 -7.74 -0.11 -23.80
CA LEU A 171 -6.90 -0.63 -24.88
C LEU A 171 -7.72 -0.88 -26.17
N LYS A 172 -8.91 -1.46 -26.02
CA LYS A 172 -9.80 -1.73 -27.18
C LYS A 172 -10.21 -0.45 -27.89
N ARG A 173 -10.50 0.60 -27.13
CA ARG A 173 -10.99 1.86 -27.70
C ARG A 173 -9.87 2.76 -28.22
N PHE A 174 -8.80 2.93 -27.46
CA PHE A 174 -7.76 3.93 -27.74
C PHE A 174 -6.42 3.32 -28.15
N GLY A 175 -6.30 1.99 -28.23
CA GLY A 175 -5.02 1.33 -28.45
C GLY A 175 -4.04 1.58 -27.31
N PRO A 176 -2.75 1.19 -27.46
CA PRO A 176 -1.73 1.38 -26.43
C PRO A 176 -1.51 2.84 -26.01
N SER A 177 -1.90 3.80 -26.84
CA SER A 177 -1.76 5.23 -26.59
C SER A 177 -2.69 5.76 -25.47
N TYR A 178 -3.64 4.94 -24.96
CA TYR A 178 -4.45 5.36 -23.82
C TYR A 178 -3.60 5.67 -22.57
N VAL A 179 -2.44 5.00 -22.44
CA VAL A 179 -1.49 5.27 -21.36
C VAL A 179 -0.91 6.67 -21.51
N ASP A 180 -0.38 6.98 -22.69
CA ASP A 180 0.22 8.28 -22.98
C ASP A 180 -0.78 9.42 -22.77
N LEU A 181 -2.00 9.23 -23.26
CA LEU A 181 -3.12 10.15 -23.11
C LEU A 181 -3.46 10.40 -21.63
N ALA A 182 -3.57 9.33 -20.82
CA ALA A 182 -3.89 9.43 -19.41
C ALA A 182 -2.83 10.22 -18.65
N TYR A 183 -1.54 9.91 -18.85
CA TYR A 183 -0.45 10.59 -18.14
C TYR A 183 -0.28 12.04 -18.55
N HIS A 184 -0.36 12.37 -19.86
CA HIS A 184 -0.28 13.75 -20.31
C HIS A 184 -1.45 14.59 -19.79
N THR A 185 -2.65 14.01 -19.75
CA THR A 185 -3.83 14.68 -19.18
C THR A 185 -3.67 14.89 -17.67
N ALA A 186 -3.22 13.87 -16.94
CA ALA A 186 -2.94 13.97 -15.52
C ALA A 186 -1.90 15.06 -15.20
N LYS A 187 -0.82 15.13 -15.99
CA LYS A 187 0.23 16.14 -15.79
C LYS A 187 -0.27 17.57 -16.03
N ARG A 188 -1.18 17.77 -16.99
CA ARG A 188 -1.83 19.08 -17.20
C ARG A 188 -2.79 19.41 -16.05
N ALA A 189 -3.56 18.44 -15.57
CA ALA A 189 -4.57 18.64 -14.52
C ALA A 189 -3.93 19.01 -13.18
N ASP A 190 -2.87 18.32 -12.75
CA ASP A 190 -2.09 18.67 -11.54
C ASP A 190 -0.58 18.47 -11.77
N PRO A 191 0.13 19.51 -12.21
CA PRO A 191 1.59 19.44 -12.44
C PRO A 191 2.41 19.11 -11.19
N GLY A 192 1.86 19.35 -9.99
CA GLY A 192 2.54 19.16 -8.72
C GLY A 192 2.40 17.76 -8.12
N ALA A 193 1.42 16.98 -8.57
CA ALA A 193 1.23 15.62 -8.08
C ALA A 193 2.23 14.64 -8.74
N LEU A 194 2.78 13.71 -7.96
CA LEU A 194 3.62 12.63 -8.48
C LEU A 194 2.76 11.62 -9.24
N LEU A 195 3.11 11.34 -10.50
CA LEU A 195 2.36 10.43 -11.37
C LEU A 195 2.94 9.01 -11.33
N VAL A 196 2.16 8.07 -10.82
CA VAL A 196 2.58 6.70 -10.51
C VAL A 196 1.96 5.72 -11.50
N TYR A 197 2.75 4.80 -12.03
CA TYR A 197 2.28 3.54 -12.60
C TYR A 197 2.22 2.49 -11.49
N ASN A 198 1.05 1.94 -11.21
CA ASN A 198 0.84 1.00 -10.10
C ASN A 198 0.49 -0.39 -10.65
N ASP A 199 1.20 -1.42 -10.18
CA ASP A 199 0.95 -2.80 -10.60
C ASP A 199 1.41 -3.81 -9.54
N TRP A 200 0.98 -5.07 -9.70
CA TRP A 200 1.36 -6.23 -8.90
C TRP A 200 2.19 -7.22 -9.73
N GLY A 201 2.80 -8.21 -9.08
CA GLY A 201 3.49 -9.30 -9.77
C GLY A 201 5.00 -9.13 -9.89
N CYS A 202 5.57 -8.00 -9.49
CA CYS A 202 7.03 -7.80 -9.46
C CYS A 202 7.70 -8.37 -8.21
N GLU A 203 6.95 -8.71 -7.16
CA GLU A 203 7.43 -8.98 -5.80
C GLU A 203 7.97 -10.40 -5.64
N GLY A 204 7.33 -11.38 -6.25
CA GLY A 204 7.59 -12.80 -6.05
C GLY A 204 8.88 -13.32 -6.65
N GLY A 205 9.27 -14.55 -6.22
CA GLY A 205 10.49 -15.23 -6.68
C GLY A 205 10.31 -16.18 -7.86
N GLU A 206 9.10 -16.41 -8.34
CA GLU A 206 8.78 -17.38 -9.39
C GLU A 206 9.19 -16.92 -10.78
N ALA A 207 9.29 -17.87 -11.71
CA ALA A 207 9.60 -17.58 -13.13
C ALA A 207 8.56 -16.66 -13.79
N TRP A 208 7.30 -16.73 -13.35
CA TRP A 208 6.25 -15.81 -13.80
C TRP A 208 6.57 -14.37 -13.40
N ASN A 209 7.01 -14.16 -12.15
CA ASN A 209 7.40 -12.83 -11.68
C ASN A 209 8.62 -12.27 -12.43
N ASP A 210 9.57 -13.13 -12.86
CA ASP A 210 10.68 -12.71 -13.72
C ASP A 210 10.18 -12.15 -15.04
N LYS A 211 9.21 -12.83 -15.68
CA LYS A 211 8.58 -12.36 -16.91
C LYS A 211 7.82 -11.05 -16.70
N PHE A 212 7.12 -10.93 -15.57
CA PHE A 212 6.36 -9.72 -15.24
C PHE A 212 7.28 -8.52 -15.00
N ARG A 213 8.39 -8.69 -14.25
CA ARG A 213 9.43 -7.66 -14.11
C ARG A 213 10.01 -7.21 -15.45
N ALA A 214 10.31 -8.16 -16.33
CA ALA A 214 10.82 -7.85 -17.67
C ALA A 214 9.80 -7.06 -18.52
N ALA A 215 8.52 -7.43 -18.45
CA ALA A 215 7.45 -6.71 -19.14
C ALA A 215 7.27 -5.30 -18.57
N THR A 216 7.31 -5.15 -17.24
CA THR A 216 7.23 -3.85 -16.55
C THR A 216 8.37 -2.93 -16.97
N LEU A 217 9.62 -3.43 -16.99
CA LEU A 217 10.77 -2.63 -17.42
C LEU A 217 10.63 -2.20 -18.90
N LYS A 218 10.24 -3.13 -19.77
CA LYS A 218 9.99 -2.83 -21.19
C LYS A 218 8.89 -1.78 -21.38
N PHE A 219 7.81 -1.88 -20.61
CA PHE A 219 6.70 -0.92 -20.64
C PHE A 219 7.16 0.47 -20.19
N LEU A 220 7.86 0.56 -19.06
CA LEU A 220 8.37 1.83 -18.53
C LEU A 220 9.38 2.48 -19.49
N ASP A 221 10.35 1.72 -19.98
CA ASP A 221 11.36 2.21 -20.93
C ASP A 221 10.71 2.78 -22.20
N ALA A 222 9.78 2.02 -22.79
CA ALA A 222 9.05 2.46 -23.98
C ALA A 222 8.19 3.71 -23.74
N ALA A 223 7.55 3.83 -22.58
CA ALA A 223 6.77 5.01 -22.23
C ALA A 223 7.66 6.23 -22.00
N LEU A 224 8.77 6.08 -21.28
CA LEU A 224 9.74 7.17 -21.04
C LEU A 224 10.42 7.62 -22.33
N ALA A 225 10.72 6.72 -23.24
CA ALA A 225 11.26 7.06 -24.58
C ALA A 225 10.29 7.95 -25.37
N ARG A 226 8.98 7.78 -25.20
CA ARG A 226 7.93 8.64 -25.77
C ARG A 226 7.67 9.90 -24.96
N LYS A 227 8.43 10.13 -23.86
CA LYS A 227 8.27 11.25 -22.93
C LYS A 227 6.93 11.26 -22.18
N VAL A 228 6.36 10.08 -21.94
CA VAL A 228 5.20 9.95 -21.06
C VAL A 228 5.64 10.31 -19.64
N PRO A 229 4.95 11.21 -18.93
CA PRO A 229 5.41 11.71 -17.63
C PRO A 229 5.09 10.73 -16.49
N ILE A 230 5.60 9.50 -16.61
CA ILE A 230 5.63 8.54 -15.48
C ILE A 230 6.78 8.96 -14.58
N GLU A 231 6.51 9.21 -13.31
CA GLU A 231 7.49 9.72 -12.34
C GLU A 231 7.83 8.69 -11.26
N ALA A 232 6.98 7.68 -11.09
CA ALA A 232 7.19 6.62 -10.11
C ALA A 232 6.58 5.29 -10.53
N LEU A 233 7.16 4.20 -10.00
CA LEU A 233 6.58 2.87 -9.99
C LEU A 233 5.95 2.60 -8.62
N GLY A 234 4.68 2.20 -8.60
CA GLY A 234 4.00 1.62 -7.46
C GLY A 234 4.08 0.10 -7.52
N LEU A 235 4.62 -0.51 -6.48
CA LEU A 235 4.57 -1.94 -6.23
C LEU A 235 3.42 -2.19 -5.28
N GLN A 236 2.40 -2.95 -5.69
CA GLN A 236 1.28 -3.22 -4.78
C GLN A 236 1.75 -3.95 -3.52
N GLY A 237 2.66 -4.90 -3.64
CA GLY A 237 3.25 -5.54 -2.47
C GLY A 237 2.33 -6.57 -1.82
N HIS A 238 1.42 -7.18 -2.58
CA HIS A 238 0.60 -8.30 -2.14
C HIS A 238 1.44 -9.57 -2.11
N LEU A 239 1.71 -10.08 -0.91
CA LEU A 239 2.53 -11.26 -0.70
C LEU A 239 1.70 -12.43 -0.18
N ASN A 240 2.28 -13.63 -0.21
CA ASN A 240 1.76 -14.82 0.45
C ASN A 240 2.81 -15.38 1.40
N ALA A 241 2.45 -15.53 2.69
CA ALA A 241 3.36 -16.00 3.72
C ALA A 241 3.79 -17.48 3.54
N PHE A 242 2.97 -18.26 2.84
CA PHE A 242 3.16 -19.71 2.62
C PHE A 242 3.39 -20.05 1.15
N GLY A 243 3.58 -19.05 0.29
CA GLY A 243 3.96 -19.19 -1.11
C GLY A 243 5.47 -19.26 -1.31
N THR A 244 5.91 -19.14 -2.56
CA THR A 244 7.34 -19.21 -2.95
C THR A 244 8.20 -18.10 -2.33
N GLY A 245 7.56 -17.02 -1.87
CA GLY A 245 8.23 -15.90 -1.22
C GLY A 245 8.98 -14.97 -2.20
N VAL A 246 9.75 -14.06 -1.62
CA VAL A 246 10.51 -13.03 -2.34
C VAL A 246 11.94 -13.52 -2.59
N ASP A 247 12.40 -13.47 -3.84
CA ASP A 247 13.83 -13.57 -4.16
C ASP A 247 14.44 -12.17 -4.04
N GLN A 248 15.11 -11.93 -2.93
CA GLN A 248 15.66 -10.60 -2.58
C GLN A 248 16.67 -10.10 -3.61
N ARG A 249 17.47 -10.99 -4.23
CA ARG A 249 18.46 -10.59 -5.22
C ARG A 249 17.78 -10.14 -6.52
N LYS A 250 16.81 -10.91 -7.01
CA LYS A 250 16.06 -10.56 -8.23
C LYS A 250 15.29 -9.26 -8.03
N LEU A 251 14.63 -9.11 -6.88
CA LEU A 251 13.90 -7.88 -6.55
C LEU A 251 14.85 -6.68 -6.48
N ARG A 252 16.00 -6.78 -5.81
CA ARG A 252 17.00 -5.71 -5.76
C ARG A 252 17.44 -5.28 -7.16
N THR A 253 17.81 -6.24 -8.01
CA THR A 253 18.22 -5.95 -9.39
C THR A 253 17.14 -5.20 -10.17
N PHE A 254 15.87 -5.61 -10.01
CA PHE A 254 14.74 -4.94 -10.65
C PHE A 254 14.57 -3.50 -10.15
N LEU A 255 14.59 -3.29 -8.84
CA LEU A 255 14.44 -1.95 -8.25
C LEU A 255 15.60 -1.02 -8.63
N ASP A 256 16.82 -1.54 -8.72
CA ASP A 256 17.98 -0.76 -9.19
C ASP A 256 17.83 -0.33 -10.65
N GLN A 257 17.23 -1.17 -11.51
CA GLN A 257 16.91 -0.81 -12.89
C GLN A 257 15.82 0.28 -12.95
N VAL A 258 14.77 0.16 -12.15
CA VAL A 258 13.71 1.20 -12.04
C VAL A 258 14.32 2.53 -11.57
N ARG A 259 15.16 2.49 -10.55
CA ARG A 259 15.89 3.68 -10.07
C ARG A 259 16.79 4.29 -11.16
N ALA A 260 17.49 3.45 -11.94
CA ALA A 260 18.35 3.91 -13.04
C ALA A 260 17.56 4.62 -14.17
N MET A 261 16.26 4.34 -14.30
CA MET A 261 15.36 5.09 -15.19
C MET A 261 14.97 6.47 -14.63
N GLY A 262 15.42 6.84 -13.43
CA GLY A 262 15.08 8.10 -12.75
C GLY A 262 13.73 8.09 -12.03
N LEU A 263 13.10 6.93 -11.89
CA LEU A 263 11.79 6.79 -11.26
C LEU A 263 11.90 6.66 -9.74
N ARG A 264 10.92 7.25 -9.02
CA ARG A 264 10.68 6.93 -7.62
C ARG A 264 9.98 5.59 -7.48
N ILE A 265 10.04 5.01 -6.28
CA ILE A 265 9.40 3.74 -5.94
C ILE A 265 8.49 3.95 -4.74
N LEU A 266 7.28 3.40 -4.80
CA LEU A 266 6.34 3.32 -3.70
C LEU A 266 5.91 1.86 -3.51
N VAL A 267 5.80 1.41 -2.28
CA VAL A 267 4.95 0.26 -1.96
C VAL A 267 3.56 0.81 -1.65
N THR A 268 2.56 0.37 -2.39
CA THR A 268 1.26 1.06 -2.44
C THR A 268 0.14 0.35 -1.70
N GLU A 269 0.23 -1.01 -1.56
CA GLU A 269 -0.90 -1.83 -1.13
C GLU A 269 -0.46 -3.05 -0.27
N HIS A 270 0.68 -2.94 0.43
CA HIS A 270 1.29 -4.08 1.09
C HIS A 270 0.35 -4.79 2.06
N ASP A 271 0.15 -6.05 1.80
CA ASP A 271 -0.41 -7.03 2.73
C ASP A 271 0.25 -8.40 2.51
N VAL A 272 0.05 -9.30 3.46
CA VAL A 272 0.62 -10.65 3.36
C VAL A 272 -0.47 -11.67 3.63
N ASP A 273 -0.98 -12.28 2.57
CA ASP A 273 -1.98 -13.34 2.67
C ASP A 273 -1.44 -14.52 3.47
N ASP A 274 -2.21 -14.98 4.44
CA ASP A 274 -1.90 -16.10 5.30
C ASP A 274 -2.81 -17.32 5.06
N SER A 275 -3.48 -17.36 3.91
CA SER A 275 -4.28 -18.50 3.48
C SER A 275 -3.41 -19.74 3.29
N GLY A 276 -3.96 -20.93 3.60
CA GLY A 276 -3.20 -22.19 3.61
C GLY A 276 -2.37 -22.43 4.89
N ALA A 277 -2.38 -21.49 5.82
CA ALA A 277 -1.68 -21.58 7.10
C ALA A 277 -2.27 -22.63 8.07
N PRO A 278 -1.46 -23.10 9.03
CA PRO A 278 -1.99 -23.80 10.22
C PRO A 278 -2.89 -22.84 11.02
N LEU A 279 -3.77 -23.40 11.87
CA LEU A 279 -4.68 -22.59 12.70
C LEU A 279 -3.97 -21.84 13.83
N ASP A 280 -2.72 -22.18 14.15
CA ASP A 280 -1.94 -21.51 15.20
C ASP A 280 -1.68 -20.04 14.83
N ILE A 281 -2.28 -19.14 15.59
CA ILE A 281 -2.22 -17.69 15.36
C ILE A 281 -0.79 -17.17 15.45
N ALA A 282 0.00 -17.65 16.40
CA ALA A 282 1.36 -17.15 16.59
C ALA A 282 2.28 -17.58 15.44
N ALA A 283 2.09 -18.78 14.89
CA ALA A 283 2.82 -19.24 13.72
C ALA A 283 2.46 -18.41 12.47
N ARG A 284 1.17 -18.12 12.28
CA ARG A 284 0.68 -17.28 11.16
C ARG A 284 1.24 -15.86 11.25
N ASP A 285 1.13 -15.23 12.41
CA ASP A 285 1.64 -13.86 12.61
C ASP A 285 3.16 -13.78 12.42
N ARG A 286 3.92 -14.82 12.79
CA ARG A 286 5.35 -14.87 12.50
C ARG A 286 5.63 -14.98 11.01
N ALA A 287 4.96 -15.90 10.30
CA ALA A 287 5.15 -16.09 8.86
C ALA A 287 4.82 -14.81 8.06
N VAL A 288 3.72 -14.14 8.41
CA VAL A 288 3.35 -12.84 7.84
C VAL A 288 4.43 -11.78 8.08
N ALA A 289 4.95 -11.70 9.30
CA ALA A 289 6.01 -10.77 9.65
C ALA A 289 7.33 -11.07 8.90
N ASP A 290 7.70 -12.33 8.78
CA ASP A 290 8.93 -12.76 8.10
C ASP A 290 8.87 -12.50 6.59
N ALA A 291 7.71 -12.72 5.96
CA ALA A 291 7.51 -12.40 4.55
C ALA A 291 7.57 -10.87 4.32
N SER A 292 6.91 -10.09 5.18
CA SER A 292 6.96 -8.63 5.14
C SER A 292 8.37 -8.10 5.31
N ALA A 293 9.15 -8.62 6.28
CA ALA A 293 10.53 -8.23 6.52
C ALA A 293 11.41 -8.48 5.28
N ARG A 294 11.37 -9.69 4.71
CA ARG A 294 12.16 -10.04 3.52
C ARG A 294 11.92 -9.11 2.34
N PHE A 295 10.69 -8.69 2.14
CA PHE A 295 10.31 -7.77 1.08
C PHE A 295 10.80 -6.35 1.38
N LEU A 296 10.45 -5.83 2.55
CA LEU A 296 10.71 -4.44 2.91
C LEU A 296 12.19 -4.14 3.15
N ASP A 297 12.98 -5.11 3.60
CA ASP A 297 14.44 -4.96 3.73
C ASP A 297 15.11 -4.64 2.39
N VAL A 298 14.61 -5.22 1.29
CA VAL A 298 15.12 -4.91 -0.05
C VAL A 298 14.59 -3.59 -0.58
N VAL A 299 13.28 -3.37 -0.43
CA VAL A 299 12.63 -2.18 -0.98
C VAL A 299 13.11 -0.91 -0.28
N LEU A 300 13.22 -0.93 1.05
CA LEU A 300 13.65 0.22 1.84
C LEU A 300 15.17 0.45 1.80
N ASP A 301 15.97 -0.53 1.38
CA ASP A 301 17.41 -0.35 1.12
C ASP A 301 17.67 0.43 -0.20
N ASN A 302 16.66 0.58 -1.05
CA ASN A 302 16.73 1.39 -2.27
C ASN A 302 16.33 2.85 -1.98
N ASP A 303 17.23 3.79 -2.28
CA ASP A 303 17.04 5.23 -1.99
C ASP A 303 15.99 5.92 -2.86
N ALA A 304 15.56 5.29 -3.97
CA ALA A 304 14.42 5.75 -4.75
C ALA A 304 13.07 5.49 -4.07
N THR A 305 13.04 4.64 -3.02
CA THR A 305 11.81 4.32 -2.29
C THR A 305 11.42 5.45 -1.36
N ILE A 306 10.22 5.99 -1.55
CA ILE A 306 9.72 7.17 -0.82
C ILE A 306 8.56 6.87 0.14
N ALA A 307 7.86 5.75 -0.05
CA ALA A 307 6.69 5.42 0.77
C ALA A 307 6.46 3.91 0.86
N VAL A 308 5.87 3.49 1.98
CA VAL A 308 5.26 2.16 2.15
C VAL A 308 3.84 2.37 2.68
N LEU A 309 2.85 1.88 1.93
CA LEU A 309 1.46 1.83 2.36
C LEU A 309 0.99 0.37 2.43
N THR A 310 0.26 0.04 3.48
CA THR A 310 -0.41 -1.26 3.60
C THR A 310 -1.85 -1.18 3.06
N TRP A 311 -2.38 -2.30 2.54
CA TRP A 311 -3.77 -2.32 2.04
C TRP A 311 -4.76 -2.56 3.19
N GLY A 312 -4.84 -1.58 4.06
CA GLY A 312 -5.52 -1.57 5.35
C GLY A 312 -4.51 -1.51 6.51
N LEU A 313 -4.96 -1.10 7.69
CA LEU A 313 -4.12 -0.99 8.88
C LEU A 313 -4.33 -2.16 9.86
N THR A 314 -5.52 -2.74 9.89
CA THR A 314 -5.96 -3.70 10.90
C THR A 314 -6.81 -4.81 10.31
N ASP A 315 -6.67 -6.00 10.88
CA ASP A 315 -7.50 -7.17 10.55
C ASP A 315 -8.98 -6.98 10.92
N ARG A 316 -9.35 -5.93 11.68
CA ARG A 316 -10.72 -5.66 12.17
C ARG A 316 -11.77 -5.64 11.06
N TYR A 317 -11.40 -5.15 9.87
CA TYR A 317 -12.33 -4.98 8.75
C TYR A 317 -12.21 -6.09 7.69
N LEU A 318 -11.30 -7.03 7.89
CA LEU A 318 -11.18 -8.16 6.99
C LEU A 318 -12.39 -9.09 7.13
N LYS A 319 -12.80 -9.67 6.01
CA LYS A 319 -13.86 -10.66 5.96
C LYS A 319 -13.25 -12.06 5.84
N ALA A 320 -13.90 -13.04 6.43
CA ALA A 320 -13.57 -14.43 6.15
C ALA A 320 -13.67 -14.69 4.64
N PRO A 321 -12.74 -15.42 4.04
CA PRO A 321 -12.87 -15.81 2.64
C PRO A 321 -14.16 -16.59 2.46
N GLY A 322 -14.86 -16.37 1.35
CA GLY A 322 -16.11 -17.08 1.04
C GLY A 322 -15.88 -18.57 0.91
N GLY A 323 -16.82 -19.36 1.41
CA GLY A 323 -16.84 -20.81 1.27
C GLY A 323 -17.05 -21.58 2.58
N ILE A 324 -17.69 -22.74 2.48
CA ILE A 324 -18.07 -23.61 3.63
C ILE A 324 -16.85 -23.97 4.48
N ARG A 325 -15.69 -24.21 3.86
CA ARG A 325 -14.46 -24.62 4.56
C ARG A 325 -13.92 -23.52 5.48
N ALA A 326 -13.93 -22.28 5.04
CA ALA A 326 -13.49 -21.13 5.84
C ALA A 326 -14.44 -20.87 7.01
N THR A 327 -15.74 -20.99 6.78
CA THR A 327 -16.77 -20.83 7.81
C THR A 327 -16.69 -21.94 8.89
N LEU A 328 -16.42 -23.19 8.49
CA LEU A 328 -16.32 -24.32 9.43
C LEU A 328 -15.01 -24.35 10.21
N SER A 329 -13.92 -23.80 9.67
CA SER A 329 -12.61 -23.77 10.34
C SER A 329 -12.44 -22.61 11.32
N GLY A 330 -13.33 -21.62 11.31
CA GLY A 330 -13.16 -20.38 12.07
C GLY A 330 -11.98 -19.51 11.59
N TYR A 331 -11.48 -19.77 10.37
CA TYR A 331 -10.37 -19.01 9.81
C TYR A 331 -10.76 -17.55 9.55
N MET A 332 -10.00 -16.64 10.13
CA MET A 332 -10.05 -15.20 9.82
C MET A 332 -8.66 -14.76 9.33
N PRO A 333 -8.58 -14.00 8.24
CA PRO A 333 -7.30 -13.49 7.72
C PRO A 333 -6.57 -12.65 8.77
N ARG A 334 -5.23 -12.74 8.79
CA ARG A 334 -4.36 -12.00 9.71
C ARG A 334 -3.21 -11.31 8.98
N LYS A 335 -3.51 -10.64 7.89
CA LYS A 335 -2.57 -10.16 6.89
C LYS A 335 -2.05 -8.72 7.08
N LEU A 336 -2.56 -7.99 8.10
CA LEU A 336 -2.28 -6.56 8.30
C LEU A 336 -1.49 -6.29 9.59
N PRO A 337 -0.91 -5.08 9.76
CA PRO A 337 -0.03 -4.75 10.89
C PRO A 337 -0.68 -4.83 12.28
N LEU A 338 -1.96 -4.46 12.40
CA LEU A 338 -2.71 -4.52 13.66
C LEU A 338 -3.74 -5.65 13.63
N ASP A 339 -4.02 -6.24 14.79
CA ASP A 339 -5.08 -7.22 14.93
C ASP A 339 -6.48 -6.58 15.00
N THR A 340 -7.51 -7.39 15.22
CA THR A 340 -8.90 -6.93 15.33
C THR A 340 -9.16 -6.01 16.52
N ASN A 341 -8.29 -6.03 17.54
CA ASN A 341 -8.32 -5.17 18.71
C ASN A 341 -7.36 -3.97 18.60
N LEU A 342 -6.82 -3.71 17.38
CA LEU A 342 -5.84 -2.66 17.08
C LEU A 342 -4.51 -2.82 17.85
N GLN A 343 -4.20 -4.05 18.30
CA GLN A 343 -2.93 -4.36 18.92
C GLN A 343 -1.85 -4.62 17.86
N ARG A 344 -0.63 -4.18 18.12
CA ARG A 344 0.52 -4.32 17.24
C ARG A 344 0.93 -5.78 17.08
N LYS A 345 0.84 -6.29 15.87
CA LYS A 345 1.28 -7.65 15.52
C LYS A 345 2.79 -7.70 15.22
N PRO A 346 3.37 -8.90 15.07
CA PRO A 346 4.76 -9.05 14.60
C PRO A 346 5.05 -8.33 13.28
N MET A 347 4.09 -8.26 12.33
CA MET A 347 4.22 -7.52 11.08
C MET A 347 4.45 -6.01 11.32
N TRP A 348 3.74 -5.41 12.28
CA TRP A 348 3.95 -4.00 12.63
C TRP A 348 5.41 -3.75 13.04
N ARG A 349 5.96 -4.66 13.86
CA ARG A 349 7.36 -4.58 14.32
C ARG A 349 8.36 -4.86 13.21
N ALA A 350 8.01 -5.73 12.25
CA ALA A 350 8.82 -5.99 11.07
C ALA A 350 8.94 -4.73 10.20
N ILE A 351 7.82 -4.03 9.95
CA ILE A 351 7.80 -2.76 9.22
C ILE A 351 8.64 -1.69 9.95
N ALA A 352 8.47 -1.56 11.27
CA ALA A 352 9.24 -0.60 12.06
C ALA A 352 10.75 -0.84 11.93
N ARG A 353 11.20 -2.11 12.10
CA ARG A 353 12.61 -2.48 11.95
C ARG A 353 13.16 -2.23 10.55
N ALA A 354 12.36 -2.51 9.51
CA ALA A 354 12.78 -2.27 8.15
C ALA A 354 13.03 -0.77 7.87
N PHE A 355 12.17 0.12 8.39
CA PHE A 355 12.43 1.57 8.32
C PHE A 355 13.64 2.00 9.14
N ASP A 356 13.80 1.51 10.36
CA ASP A 356 14.90 1.90 11.25
C ASP A 356 16.25 1.36 10.75
N GLY A 357 16.27 0.19 10.10
CA GLY A 357 17.45 -0.45 9.51
C GLY A 357 17.81 0.02 8.10
N ALA A 358 16.93 0.73 7.39
CA ALA A 358 17.17 1.21 6.03
C ALA A 358 18.37 2.17 5.96
N ARG A 359 19.14 2.08 4.87
CA ARG A 359 20.32 2.92 4.60
C ARG A 359 19.97 4.24 3.95
#